data_8aff1521c07ed3b3e485354c09b32fff
#
_entry.id   8aff1521c07ed3b3e485354c09b32fff
#
_cell.length_a   1.000
_cell.length_b   1.000
_cell.length_c   1.000
_cell.angle_alpha   90.00
_cell.angle_beta   90.00
_cell.angle_gamma   90.00
#
_symmetry.space_group_name_H-M   'P 1'
#
loop_
_entity.id
_entity.type
_entity.pdbx_description
1 polymer ?
#
loop_
_entity_poly.entity_id
_entity_poly.type
_entity_poly.pdbx_seq_one_letter_code
_entity_poly.pdbx_strand_id
1 'polypeptide(L)'
;MKVEPNRVGQFPFRKSDPKERKNNFSEVQQPYTEEEVIREAERCLLCGTPVCIDACPVLLDVRGMNEAVARGDFKKAHERIRETNPLLGVTARCCPQLQGLCEDACVLRWTGQPIGIGLIQRYIADWERKQNNKDNKQPNPSIASDTGKNVAIIGSGPAGLAAGELLRRYGHNVTIYEELSTPGGTAWYGIPDYHLPKDVLLYEIERIKDMGVKIKTGVEVGKNIKLSQLRESNDAVLIATGSKDTVSVDTPGIDLKGIYDGYQFLERVFVSGIDNYISSSNKYDLGKKVIVIGGGDSALDCARTALRLTQDNVTIVYRRTENEMPADPVMLEEAKEEGVKFRFLAEPKSYEGSNGYVVAATMNSMQLGKPDESGRRKPEPIPNNEFKMDCSSVLLAIGRGPYSLLQKNADLKMGKYNSIAITDQYKTSMTGVFAAGDVTKGETLVVKAMGSGREAAQRVHEYLMNLEDEHMSLYERYYRDNFYNRMLEGGKTGPPPD
;
A
#
# COMPACT_ATOMS: atom_id res chain seq x y z
N MET A 1 -32.17 -17.37 6.09
CA MET A 1 -32.51 -16.38 5.07
C MET A 1 -32.61 -17.12 3.73
N LYS A 2 -33.72 -17.10 3.01
CA LYS A 2 -33.83 -17.72 1.68
C LYS A 2 -33.08 -16.82 0.70
N VAL A 3 -32.08 -17.37 0.02
CA VAL A 3 -31.37 -16.69 -1.05
C VAL A 3 -32.31 -16.55 -2.25
N GLU A 4 -32.69 -15.32 -2.57
CA GLU A 4 -33.49 -15.08 -3.78
C GLU A 4 -32.61 -15.25 -5.04
N PRO A 5 -33.09 -15.94 -6.08
CA PRO A 5 -32.29 -16.23 -7.26
C PRO A 5 -31.98 -15.05 -8.19
N ASN A 6 -32.47 -13.85 -7.90
CA ASN A 6 -32.32 -12.65 -8.73
C ASN A 6 -31.44 -11.58 -8.05
N ARG A 7 -30.28 -11.96 -7.47
CA ARG A 7 -29.33 -10.95 -7.00
C ARG A 7 -28.68 -10.25 -8.19
N VAL A 8 -28.88 -8.94 -8.26
CA VAL A 8 -28.21 -8.05 -9.23
C VAL A 8 -26.68 -8.23 -9.08
N GLY A 9 -25.93 -8.13 -10.17
CA GLY A 9 -24.47 -8.14 -10.13
C GLY A 9 -23.91 -6.99 -9.29
N GLN A 10 -22.58 -7.00 -9.06
CA GLN A 10 -21.88 -5.91 -8.36
C GLN A 10 -22.28 -4.55 -8.94
N PHE A 11 -22.55 -3.58 -8.08
CA PHE A 11 -22.82 -2.23 -8.56
C PHE A 11 -21.60 -1.67 -9.29
N PRO A 12 -21.81 -1.02 -10.44
CA PRO A 12 -20.71 -0.53 -11.23
C PRO A 12 -19.90 0.51 -10.46
N PHE A 13 -18.61 0.34 -10.55
CA PHE A 13 -17.62 1.28 -10.07
C PHE A 13 -17.69 2.58 -10.89
N ARG A 14 -17.98 3.68 -10.22
CA ARG A 14 -18.07 4.99 -10.87
C ARG A 14 -16.74 5.70 -10.87
N LYS A 15 -16.39 6.29 -12.00
CA LYS A 15 -15.17 7.10 -12.19
C LYS A 15 -15.53 8.47 -12.77
N SER A 16 -14.70 9.47 -12.50
CA SER A 16 -14.78 10.78 -13.17
C SER A 16 -14.53 10.63 -14.67
N ASP A 17 -15.07 11.52 -15.48
CA ASP A 17 -14.87 11.52 -16.93
C ASP A 17 -13.37 11.56 -17.28
N PRO A 18 -12.87 10.69 -18.18
CA PRO A 18 -11.45 10.64 -18.53
C PRO A 18 -10.88 11.94 -19.09
N LYS A 19 -11.69 12.72 -19.81
CA LYS A 19 -11.26 14.00 -20.39
C LYS A 19 -11.12 15.09 -19.33
N GLU A 20 -11.89 14.99 -18.26
CA GLU A 20 -11.83 15.94 -17.15
C GLU A 20 -10.72 15.53 -16.15
N ARG A 21 -10.69 14.26 -15.75
CA ARG A 21 -9.79 13.79 -14.70
C ARG A 21 -8.31 13.85 -15.08
N LYS A 22 -7.97 13.73 -16.37
CA LYS A 22 -6.58 13.89 -16.83
C LYS A 22 -6.05 15.31 -16.73
N ASN A 23 -6.91 16.31 -16.45
CA ASN A 23 -6.54 17.72 -16.33
C ASN A 23 -6.45 18.20 -14.86
N ASN A 24 -6.69 17.33 -13.90
CA ASN A 24 -6.66 17.65 -12.48
C ASN A 24 -6.14 16.48 -11.63
N PHE A 25 -5.93 16.72 -10.35
CA PHE A 25 -5.47 15.73 -9.39
C PHE A 25 -6.56 15.31 -8.38
N SER A 26 -7.82 15.62 -8.67
CA SER A 26 -8.95 15.19 -7.85
C SER A 26 -9.13 13.68 -7.92
N GLU A 27 -9.70 13.11 -6.87
CA GLU A 27 -9.93 11.67 -6.76
C GLU A 27 -10.77 11.14 -7.92
N VAL A 28 -10.28 10.08 -8.56
CA VAL A 28 -10.88 9.51 -9.77
C VAL A 28 -12.09 8.66 -9.44
N GLN A 29 -11.95 7.81 -8.44
CA GLN A 29 -13.00 6.87 -8.05
C GLN A 29 -14.08 7.57 -7.22
N GLN A 30 -15.35 7.28 -7.50
CA GLN A 30 -16.49 7.86 -6.79
C GLN A 30 -17.06 6.85 -5.79
N PRO A 31 -17.44 7.28 -4.57
CA PRO A 31 -18.03 6.39 -3.58
C PRO A 31 -19.43 5.92 -4.00
N TYR A 32 -19.89 4.83 -3.40
CA TYR A 32 -21.30 4.45 -3.45
C TYR A 32 -22.19 5.48 -2.74
N THR A 33 -23.46 5.56 -3.17
CA THR A 33 -24.51 6.17 -2.38
C THR A 33 -24.90 5.25 -1.22
N GLU A 34 -25.66 5.77 -0.26
CA GLU A 34 -26.17 4.98 0.86
C GLU A 34 -27.03 3.79 0.39
N GLU A 35 -27.89 4.01 -0.57
CA GLU A 35 -28.71 2.96 -1.14
C GLU A 35 -27.88 1.87 -1.84
N GLU A 36 -26.87 2.28 -2.63
CA GLU A 36 -25.98 1.35 -3.33
C GLU A 36 -25.15 0.51 -2.38
N VAL A 37 -24.60 1.11 -1.32
CA VAL A 37 -23.77 0.37 -0.37
C VAL A 37 -24.57 -0.66 0.43
N ILE A 38 -25.81 -0.33 0.82
CA ILE A 38 -26.70 -1.26 1.51
C ILE A 38 -27.03 -2.43 0.60
N ARG A 39 -27.46 -2.16 -0.65
CA ARG A 39 -27.79 -3.20 -1.63
C ARG A 39 -26.59 -4.08 -1.99
N GLU A 40 -25.39 -3.49 -2.09
CA GLU A 40 -24.17 -4.26 -2.33
C GLU A 40 -23.86 -5.19 -1.15
N ALA A 41 -24.00 -4.69 0.08
CA ALA A 41 -23.79 -5.49 1.28
C ALA A 41 -24.82 -6.61 1.46
N GLU A 42 -26.09 -6.42 1.03
CA GLU A 42 -27.14 -7.45 1.03
C GLU A 42 -26.83 -8.63 0.13
N ARG A 43 -25.98 -8.46 -0.89
CA ARG A 43 -25.51 -9.57 -1.74
C ARG A 43 -24.62 -10.56 -0.99
N CYS A 44 -24.04 -10.16 0.14
CA CYS A 44 -23.13 -11.02 0.90
C CYS A 44 -23.86 -12.27 1.42
N LEU A 45 -23.25 -13.45 1.18
CA LEU A 45 -23.81 -14.74 1.60
C LEU A 45 -23.62 -15.01 3.10
N LEU A 46 -22.88 -14.16 3.82
CA LEU A 46 -22.53 -14.33 5.24
C LEU A 46 -21.97 -15.73 5.53
N CYS A 47 -21.00 -16.17 4.72
CA CYS A 47 -20.42 -17.51 4.75
C CYS A 47 -20.03 -17.95 6.15
N GLY A 48 -20.22 -19.22 6.49
CA GLY A 48 -19.79 -19.81 7.77
C GLY A 48 -18.26 -19.80 7.89
N THR A 49 -17.55 -20.10 6.81
CA THR A 49 -16.08 -19.97 6.68
C THR A 49 -15.78 -18.83 5.70
N PRO A 50 -15.52 -17.61 6.18
CA PRO A 50 -15.41 -16.43 5.33
C PRO A 50 -13.99 -16.27 4.76
N VAL A 51 -13.66 -17.00 3.70
CA VAL A 51 -12.36 -16.99 3.01
C VAL A 51 -11.86 -15.57 2.61
N CYS A 52 -12.76 -14.61 2.49
CA CYS A 52 -12.40 -13.20 2.27
C CYS A 52 -11.71 -12.56 3.48
N ILE A 53 -11.94 -13.05 4.69
CA ILE A 53 -11.22 -12.62 5.90
C ILE A 53 -9.82 -13.20 5.89
N ASP A 54 -9.67 -14.48 5.56
CA ASP A 54 -8.36 -15.17 5.52
C ASP A 54 -7.45 -14.59 4.45
N ALA A 55 -8.02 -14.13 3.33
CA ALA A 55 -7.29 -13.46 2.27
C ALA A 55 -6.90 -12.01 2.61
N CYS A 56 -7.40 -11.44 3.71
CA CYS A 56 -7.09 -10.07 4.11
C CYS A 56 -5.87 -10.03 5.04
N PRO A 57 -4.76 -9.35 4.66
CA PRO A 57 -3.55 -9.29 5.51
C PRO A 57 -3.75 -8.66 6.89
N VAL A 58 -4.83 -7.90 7.08
CA VAL A 58 -5.20 -7.31 8.39
C VAL A 58 -6.39 -8.01 9.03
N LEU A 59 -6.87 -9.12 8.47
CA LEU A 59 -7.97 -9.95 8.98
C LEU A 59 -9.25 -9.13 9.23
N LEU A 60 -9.63 -8.33 8.23
CA LEU A 60 -10.84 -7.51 8.31
C LEU A 60 -12.10 -8.40 8.47
N ASP A 61 -12.94 -8.14 9.48
CA ASP A 61 -14.25 -8.81 9.63
C ASP A 61 -15.22 -8.39 8.51
N VAL A 62 -14.94 -8.85 7.28
CA VAL A 62 -15.76 -8.56 6.09
C VAL A 62 -17.21 -9.02 6.28
N ARG A 63 -17.41 -10.16 6.94
CA ARG A 63 -18.74 -10.72 7.20
C ARG A 63 -19.54 -9.81 8.12
N GLY A 64 -18.98 -9.46 9.28
CA GLY A 64 -19.65 -8.60 10.27
C GLY A 64 -19.83 -7.17 9.76
N MET A 65 -18.88 -6.67 8.96
CA MET A 65 -19.02 -5.39 8.26
C MET A 65 -20.23 -5.41 7.33
N ASN A 66 -20.31 -6.38 6.40
CA ASN A 66 -21.38 -6.47 5.42
C ASN A 66 -22.75 -6.70 6.07
N GLU A 67 -22.83 -7.52 7.14
CA GLU A 67 -24.05 -7.73 7.90
C GLU A 67 -24.56 -6.43 8.52
N ALA A 68 -23.67 -5.61 9.09
CA ALA A 68 -24.02 -4.32 9.69
C ALA A 68 -24.46 -3.29 8.63
N VAL A 69 -23.72 -3.20 7.50
CA VAL A 69 -24.07 -2.29 6.39
C VAL A 69 -25.41 -2.64 5.77
N ALA A 70 -25.71 -3.93 5.56
CA ALA A 70 -26.99 -4.39 5.02
C ALA A 70 -28.20 -4.02 5.91
N ARG A 71 -27.96 -3.72 7.20
CA ARG A 71 -28.97 -3.24 8.15
C ARG A 71 -28.98 -1.72 8.31
N GLY A 72 -28.13 -0.99 7.58
CA GLY A 72 -27.94 0.45 7.73
C GLY A 72 -27.20 0.86 9.02
N ASP A 73 -26.62 -0.09 9.76
CA ASP A 73 -25.86 0.17 10.98
C ASP A 73 -24.38 0.46 10.66
N PHE A 74 -24.14 1.66 10.11
CA PHE A 74 -22.80 2.08 9.68
C PHE A 74 -21.85 2.27 10.87
N LYS A 75 -22.37 2.59 12.06
CA LYS A 75 -21.58 2.69 13.28
C LYS A 75 -21.01 1.32 13.65
N LYS A 76 -21.84 0.28 13.62
CA LYS A 76 -21.39 -1.08 13.89
C LYS A 76 -20.42 -1.61 12.85
N ALA A 77 -20.67 -1.29 11.56
CA ALA A 77 -19.74 -1.62 10.48
C ALA A 77 -18.36 -0.96 10.70
N HIS A 78 -18.34 0.33 11.05
CA HIS A 78 -17.12 1.06 11.40
C HIS A 78 -16.37 0.41 12.57
N GLU A 79 -17.05 0.10 13.68
CA GLU A 79 -16.44 -0.59 14.84
C GLU A 79 -15.76 -1.90 14.40
N ARG A 80 -16.44 -2.73 13.59
CA ARG A 80 -15.90 -3.99 13.07
C ARG A 80 -14.64 -3.81 12.24
N ILE A 81 -14.61 -2.78 11.40
CA ILE A 81 -13.45 -2.50 10.57
C ILE A 81 -12.27 -2.03 11.42
N ARG A 82 -12.52 -1.11 12.35
CA ARG A 82 -11.48 -0.51 13.21
C ARG A 82 -10.86 -1.49 14.21
N GLU A 83 -11.46 -2.64 14.44
CA GLU A 83 -10.85 -3.71 15.26
C GLU A 83 -9.49 -4.15 14.67
N THR A 84 -9.36 -4.20 13.35
CA THR A 84 -8.14 -4.73 12.71
C THR A 84 -7.52 -3.81 11.66
N ASN A 85 -8.26 -2.83 11.15
CA ASN A 85 -7.78 -1.93 10.09
C ASN A 85 -7.56 -0.50 10.60
N PRO A 86 -6.32 -0.12 10.97
CA PRO A 86 -6.01 1.22 11.47
C PRO A 86 -6.00 2.30 10.40
N LEU A 87 -5.86 1.95 9.10
CA LEU A 87 -5.78 2.90 7.98
C LEU A 87 -6.92 2.64 6.98
N LEU A 88 -8.16 2.62 7.48
CA LEU A 88 -9.35 2.29 6.71
C LEU A 88 -9.49 3.14 5.43
N GLY A 89 -9.35 4.45 5.54
CA GLY A 89 -9.48 5.35 4.40
C GLY A 89 -8.44 5.11 3.31
N VAL A 90 -7.24 4.66 3.71
CA VAL A 90 -6.14 4.33 2.79
C VAL A 90 -6.40 2.99 2.10
N THR A 91 -6.68 1.93 2.86
CA THR A 91 -6.89 0.59 2.29
C THR A 91 -8.13 0.51 1.40
N ALA A 92 -9.17 1.26 1.74
CA ALA A 92 -10.39 1.37 0.93
C ALA A 92 -10.15 1.99 -0.46
N ARG A 93 -9.02 2.66 -0.67
CA ARG A 93 -8.62 3.32 -1.92
C ARG A 93 -7.48 2.60 -2.65
N CYS A 94 -6.55 2.01 -1.88
CA CYS A 94 -5.29 1.51 -2.43
C CYS A 94 -5.17 -0.01 -2.46
N CYS A 95 -6.13 -0.78 -1.90
CA CYS A 95 -6.07 -2.22 -1.98
C CYS A 95 -6.50 -2.73 -3.36
N PRO A 96 -5.65 -3.51 -4.06
CA PRO A 96 -6.04 -4.20 -5.28
C PRO A 96 -6.82 -5.48 -4.91
N GLN A 97 -8.08 -5.33 -4.50
CA GLN A 97 -8.90 -6.39 -3.90
C GLN A 97 -9.06 -7.64 -4.77
N LEU A 98 -8.93 -7.49 -6.10
CA LEU A 98 -9.03 -8.57 -7.09
C LEU A 98 -7.68 -9.27 -7.40
N GLN A 99 -6.61 -8.92 -6.70
CA GLN A 99 -5.27 -9.50 -6.88
C GLN A 99 -4.86 -10.39 -5.70
N GLY A 100 -5.55 -11.51 -5.53
CA GLY A 100 -5.29 -12.47 -4.44
C GLY A 100 -5.69 -11.96 -3.06
N LEU A 101 -6.61 -10.99 -2.97
CA LEU A 101 -7.14 -10.45 -1.71
C LEU A 101 -8.64 -10.77 -1.56
N CYS A 102 -9.34 -10.02 -0.71
CA CYS A 102 -10.67 -10.34 -0.24
C CYS A 102 -11.74 -10.51 -1.35
N GLU A 103 -11.75 -9.66 -2.38
CA GLU A 103 -12.72 -9.79 -3.49
C GLU A 103 -12.34 -10.94 -4.43
N ASP A 104 -11.05 -11.18 -4.63
CA ASP A 104 -10.55 -12.32 -5.38
C ASP A 104 -10.92 -13.66 -4.72
N ALA A 105 -10.87 -13.72 -3.40
CA ALA A 105 -11.25 -14.89 -2.61
C ALA A 105 -12.77 -15.05 -2.44
N CYS A 106 -13.57 -14.04 -2.75
CA CYS A 106 -15.02 -14.08 -2.54
C CYS A 106 -15.67 -15.21 -3.35
N VAL A 107 -16.46 -16.06 -2.71
CA VAL A 107 -17.13 -17.20 -3.37
C VAL A 107 -18.09 -16.77 -4.49
N LEU A 108 -18.63 -15.56 -4.44
CA LEU A 108 -19.48 -15.01 -5.52
C LEU A 108 -18.71 -14.71 -6.80
N ARG A 109 -17.36 -14.63 -6.75
CA ARG A 109 -16.54 -14.52 -7.97
C ARG A 109 -16.79 -15.66 -8.95
N TRP A 110 -17.01 -16.87 -8.45
CA TRP A 110 -17.28 -18.06 -9.29
C TRP A 110 -18.65 -18.02 -9.98
N THR A 111 -19.58 -17.20 -9.49
CA THR A 111 -20.94 -17.04 -10.05
C THR A 111 -21.11 -15.75 -10.85
N GLY A 112 -20.03 -14.99 -11.07
CA GLY A 112 -20.00 -13.81 -11.92
C GLY A 112 -19.34 -12.59 -11.32
N GLN A 113 -19.70 -12.17 -10.09
CA GLN A 113 -19.16 -10.93 -9.52
C GLN A 113 -19.02 -11.02 -8.00
N PRO A 114 -17.82 -10.79 -7.44
CA PRO A 114 -17.60 -10.73 -6.00
C PRO A 114 -18.40 -9.60 -5.36
N ILE A 115 -18.40 -9.56 -4.02
CA ILE A 115 -18.89 -8.39 -3.28
C ILE A 115 -17.86 -7.25 -3.46
N GLY A 116 -18.33 -6.02 -3.69
CA GLY A 116 -17.50 -4.80 -3.75
C GLY A 116 -17.02 -4.37 -2.37
N ILE A 117 -16.17 -5.20 -1.75
CA ILE A 117 -15.71 -5.04 -0.36
C ILE A 117 -14.94 -3.73 -0.19
N GLY A 118 -14.10 -3.38 -1.16
CA GLY A 118 -13.35 -2.12 -1.15
C GLY A 118 -14.24 -0.89 -1.17
N LEU A 119 -15.29 -0.90 -2.01
CA LEU A 119 -16.24 0.22 -2.11
C LEU A 119 -17.14 0.33 -0.88
N ILE A 120 -17.49 -0.80 -0.24
CA ILE A 120 -18.19 -0.80 1.06
C ILE A 120 -17.29 -0.18 2.14
N GLN A 121 -16.02 -0.61 2.22
CA GLN A 121 -15.04 0.01 3.14
C GLN A 121 -14.90 1.51 2.86
N ARG A 122 -14.86 1.91 1.58
CA ARG A 122 -14.75 3.29 1.16
C ARG A 122 -15.91 4.13 1.68
N TYR A 123 -17.14 3.63 1.52
CA TYR A 123 -18.32 4.33 2.04
C TYR A 123 -18.23 4.53 3.55
N ILE A 124 -17.85 3.50 4.31
CA ILE A 124 -17.74 3.58 5.78
C ILE A 124 -16.62 4.54 6.21
N ALA A 125 -15.48 4.56 5.51
CA ALA A 125 -14.40 5.51 5.79
C ALA A 125 -14.86 6.96 5.58
N ASP A 126 -15.56 7.23 4.49
CA ASP A 126 -16.07 8.56 4.18
C ASP A 126 -17.23 8.96 5.12
N TRP A 127 -18.06 7.99 5.55
CA TRP A 127 -19.09 8.18 6.57
C TRP A 127 -18.46 8.56 7.92
N GLU A 128 -17.45 7.85 8.39
CA GLU A 128 -16.71 8.16 9.62
C GLU A 128 -16.16 9.58 9.61
N ARG A 129 -15.49 9.98 8.53
CA ARG A 129 -14.93 11.34 8.39
C ARG A 129 -16.01 12.42 8.44
N LYS A 130 -17.17 12.16 7.82
CA LYS A 130 -18.33 13.09 7.87
C LYS A 130 -18.91 13.22 9.28
N GLN A 131 -18.96 12.14 10.05
CA GLN A 131 -19.45 12.16 11.44
C GLN A 131 -18.49 12.96 12.34
N ASN A 132 -17.19 12.74 12.22
CA ASN A 132 -16.18 13.39 13.05
C ASN A 132 -16.06 14.90 12.81
N ASN A 133 -16.46 15.39 11.66
CA ASN A 133 -16.55 16.84 11.37
C ASN A 133 -17.75 17.53 12.02
N LYS A 134 -18.63 16.81 12.72
CA LYS A 134 -19.89 17.29 13.33
C LYS A 134 -19.88 17.23 14.87
N ASP A 135 -18.76 17.51 15.51
CA ASP A 135 -18.58 17.49 16.99
C ASP A 135 -18.79 16.11 17.68
N ASN A 136 -19.03 15.04 16.92
CA ASN A 136 -19.21 13.69 17.41
C ASN A 136 -18.02 12.81 16.98
N LYS A 137 -16.87 12.94 17.66
CA LYS A 137 -15.74 12.04 17.40
C LYS A 137 -16.18 10.59 17.63
N GLN A 138 -16.07 9.76 16.60
CA GLN A 138 -16.24 8.31 16.76
C GLN A 138 -15.17 7.79 17.70
N PRO A 139 -15.51 6.90 18.63
CA PRO A 139 -14.54 6.42 19.60
C PRO A 139 -13.40 5.67 18.92
N ASN A 140 -12.18 6.02 19.30
CA ASN A 140 -11.03 5.18 18.98
C ASN A 140 -11.19 3.79 19.66
N PRO A 141 -10.54 2.75 19.12
CA PRO A 141 -10.45 1.47 19.78
C PRO A 141 -9.97 1.62 21.24
N SER A 142 -10.42 0.74 22.14
CA SER A 142 -10.02 0.76 23.54
C SER A 142 -8.50 0.62 23.69
N ILE A 143 -7.94 1.35 24.66
CA ILE A 143 -6.53 1.31 25.02
C ILE A 143 -6.43 0.63 26.37
N ALA A 144 -5.57 -0.40 26.49
CA ALA A 144 -5.28 -1.07 27.73
C ALA A 144 -4.54 -0.13 28.72
N SER A 145 -4.49 -0.53 30.00
CA SER A 145 -3.74 0.19 31.02
C SER A 145 -2.27 0.37 30.62
N ASP A 146 -1.67 1.48 31.04
CA ASP A 146 -0.26 1.78 30.74
C ASP A 146 0.65 0.67 31.29
N THR A 147 1.46 0.10 30.44
CA THR A 147 2.43 -0.96 30.76
C THR A 147 3.75 -0.41 31.28
N GLY A 148 3.97 0.90 31.21
CA GLY A 148 5.25 1.54 31.48
C GLY A 148 6.35 1.25 30.44
N LYS A 149 6.05 0.46 29.39
CA LYS A 149 7.03 0.09 28.35
C LYS A 149 7.08 1.11 27.23
N ASN A 150 8.31 1.43 26.78
CA ASN A 150 8.59 2.39 25.73
C ASN A 150 9.03 1.67 24.44
N VAL A 151 8.37 1.94 23.33
CA VAL A 151 8.70 1.37 22.03
C VAL A 151 9.05 2.46 21.03
N ALA A 152 10.22 2.35 20.40
CA ALA A 152 10.60 3.18 19.25
C ALA A 152 10.25 2.46 17.95
N ILE A 153 9.59 3.17 17.03
CA ILE A 153 9.34 2.69 15.66
C ILE A 153 10.11 3.58 14.70
N ILE A 154 10.82 3.00 13.75
CA ILE A 154 11.59 3.72 12.74
C ILE A 154 10.87 3.64 11.40
N GLY A 155 10.30 4.75 10.96
CA GLY A 155 9.48 4.90 9.76
C GLY A 155 7.99 4.97 10.06
N SER A 156 7.32 5.96 9.49
CA SER A 156 5.89 6.23 9.61
C SER A 156 5.08 5.77 8.40
N GLY A 157 5.61 4.84 7.60
CA GLY A 157 4.85 4.19 6.52
C GLY A 157 3.71 3.31 7.07
N PRO A 158 2.93 2.66 6.20
CA PRO A 158 1.78 1.85 6.62
C PRO A 158 2.11 0.79 7.67
N ALA A 159 3.29 0.15 7.59
CA ALA A 159 3.74 -0.84 8.59
C ALA A 159 3.97 -0.19 9.96
N GLY A 160 4.70 0.93 10.01
CA GLY A 160 4.99 1.63 11.26
C GLY A 160 3.76 2.24 11.92
N LEU A 161 2.86 2.84 11.13
CA LEU A 161 1.59 3.38 11.62
C LEU A 161 0.68 2.30 12.20
N ALA A 162 0.54 1.16 11.49
CA ALA A 162 -0.28 0.04 11.93
C ALA A 162 0.30 -0.64 13.18
N ALA A 163 1.63 -0.75 13.26
CA ALA A 163 2.30 -1.25 14.45
C ALA A 163 2.14 -0.30 15.65
N GLY A 164 2.29 1.01 15.41
CA GLY A 164 2.17 2.02 16.45
C GLY A 164 0.78 2.07 17.05
N GLU A 165 -0.26 1.96 16.24
CA GLU A 165 -1.65 1.88 16.68
C GLU A 165 -1.87 0.66 17.57
N LEU A 166 -1.45 -0.53 17.13
CA LEU A 166 -1.68 -1.75 17.89
C LEU A 166 -0.89 -1.79 19.20
N LEU A 167 0.38 -1.37 19.21
CA LEU A 167 1.19 -1.26 20.41
C LEU A 167 0.59 -0.28 21.42
N ARG A 168 0.02 0.83 20.94
CA ARG A 168 -0.68 1.79 21.80
C ARG A 168 -1.94 1.18 22.40
N ARG A 169 -2.69 0.38 21.64
CA ARG A 169 -3.85 -0.36 22.16
C ARG A 169 -3.46 -1.33 23.27
N TYR A 170 -2.27 -1.93 23.19
CA TYR A 170 -1.73 -2.77 24.27
C TYR A 170 -1.22 -1.98 25.48
N GLY A 171 -1.34 -0.66 25.50
CA GLY A 171 -0.95 0.21 26.61
C GLY A 171 0.51 0.64 26.61
N HIS A 172 1.28 0.38 25.53
CA HIS A 172 2.67 0.80 25.45
C HIS A 172 2.81 2.30 25.08
N ASN A 173 3.91 2.92 25.50
CA ASN A 173 4.30 4.25 25.11
C ASN A 173 5.04 4.17 23.77
N VAL A 174 4.45 4.69 22.69
CA VAL A 174 4.99 4.56 21.34
C VAL A 174 5.50 5.88 20.80
N THR A 175 6.73 5.88 20.25
CA THR A 175 7.28 7.00 19.49
C THR A 175 7.74 6.51 18.12
N ILE A 176 7.16 7.09 17.05
CA ILE A 176 7.56 6.85 15.67
C ILE A 176 8.54 7.94 15.26
N TYR A 177 9.67 7.54 14.67
CA TYR A 177 10.70 8.43 14.11
C TYR A 177 10.60 8.39 12.59
N GLU A 178 10.34 9.55 11.99
CA GLU A 178 10.18 9.73 10.55
C GLU A 178 11.23 10.70 10.01
N GLU A 179 11.95 10.30 8.96
CA GLU A 179 13.00 11.14 8.36
C GLU A 179 12.45 12.35 7.61
N LEU A 180 11.28 12.20 6.99
CA LEU A 180 10.65 13.24 6.19
C LEU A 180 9.83 14.20 7.08
N SER A 181 9.46 15.35 6.51
CA SER A 181 8.70 16.38 7.22
C SER A 181 7.26 15.99 7.51
N THR A 182 6.71 15.08 6.69
CA THR A 182 5.33 14.62 6.80
C THR A 182 5.29 13.10 6.92
N PRO A 183 4.54 12.55 7.90
CA PRO A 183 4.42 11.11 8.06
C PRO A 183 3.51 10.50 6.99
N GLY A 184 3.64 9.17 6.79
CA GLY A 184 2.80 8.40 5.87
C GLY A 184 3.61 7.52 4.91
N GLY A 185 4.93 7.75 4.80
CA GLY A 185 5.81 6.97 3.92
C GLY A 185 5.34 6.99 2.47
N THR A 186 5.45 5.88 1.75
CA THR A 186 5.05 5.77 0.35
C THR A 186 3.58 6.15 0.10
N ALA A 187 2.69 5.98 1.08
CA ALA A 187 1.29 6.42 0.94
C ALA A 187 1.17 7.95 0.83
N TRP A 188 2.10 8.70 1.44
CA TRP A 188 2.15 10.16 1.27
C TRP A 188 2.87 10.58 0.00
N TYR A 189 4.09 10.06 -0.20
CA TYR A 189 5.00 10.57 -1.24
C TYR A 189 4.87 9.86 -2.59
N GLY A 190 4.44 8.59 -2.59
CA GLY A 190 4.45 7.74 -3.77
C GLY A 190 3.09 7.52 -4.42
N ILE A 191 1.99 7.61 -3.67
CA ILE A 191 0.64 7.43 -4.21
C ILE A 191 0.05 8.80 -4.56
N PRO A 192 -0.35 9.05 -5.82
CA PRO A 192 -0.89 10.33 -6.25
C PRO A 192 -2.23 10.70 -5.58
N ASP A 193 -2.52 12.01 -5.49
CA ASP A 193 -3.74 12.54 -4.87
C ASP A 193 -5.02 12.06 -5.56
N TYR A 194 -4.99 11.85 -6.87
CA TYR A 194 -6.12 11.34 -7.63
C TYR A 194 -6.47 9.88 -7.31
N HIS A 195 -5.56 9.15 -6.65
CA HIS A 195 -5.76 7.79 -6.15
C HIS A 195 -5.99 7.80 -4.63
N LEU A 196 -5.15 8.52 -3.87
CA LEU A 196 -5.26 8.69 -2.42
C LEU A 196 -5.15 10.18 -2.04
N PRO A 197 -6.29 10.87 -1.84
CA PRO A 197 -6.27 12.23 -1.33
C PRO A 197 -5.53 12.34 0.00
N LYS A 198 -4.64 13.33 0.12
CA LYS A 198 -3.76 13.45 1.30
C LYS A 198 -4.51 13.78 2.59
N ASP A 199 -5.65 14.44 2.51
CA ASP A 199 -6.53 14.70 3.65
C ASP A 199 -7.11 13.42 4.25
N VAL A 200 -7.31 12.36 3.43
CA VAL A 200 -7.70 11.02 3.90
C VAL A 200 -6.59 10.39 4.73
N LEU A 201 -5.35 10.42 4.22
CA LEU A 201 -4.21 9.85 4.94
C LEU A 201 -3.90 10.65 6.21
N LEU A 202 -3.96 11.98 6.16
CA LEU A 202 -3.78 12.83 7.33
C LEU A 202 -4.82 12.54 8.42
N TYR A 203 -6.08 12.34 8.05
CA TYR A 203 -7.12 11.95 9.00
C TYR A 203 -6.75 10.68 9.76
N GLU A 204 -6.26 9.65 9.07
CA GLU A 204 -5.85 8.39 9.70
C GLU A 204 -4.63 8.58 10.63
N ILE A 205 -3.67 9.38 10.21
CA ILE A 205 -2.48 9.68 11.01
C ILE A 205 -2.85 10.47 12.28
N GLU A 206 -3.68 11.50 12.17
CA GLU A 206 -4.13 12.29 13.33
C GLU A 206 -4.95 11.43 14.30
N ARG A 207 -5.79 10.52 13.80
CA ARG A 207 -6.50 9.55 14.64
C ARG A 207 -5.54 8.69 15.47
N ILE A 208 -4.45 8.20 14.87
CA ILE A 208 -3.41 7.43 15.57
C ILE A 208 -2.68 8.31 16.61
N LYS A 209 -2.39 9.56 16.30
CA LYS A 209 -1.81 10.54 17.24
C LYS A 209 -2.76 10.83 18.41
N ASP A 210 -4.06 10.97 18.14
CA ASP A 210 -5.08 11.19 19.17
C ASP A 210 -5.17 10.01 20.17
N MET A 211 -4.76 8.80 19.77
CA MET A 211 -4.61 7.65 20.67
C MET A 211 -3.38 7.76 21.59
N GLY A 212 -2.50 8.74 21.37
CA GLY A 212 -1.30 8.99 22.18
C GLY A 212 0.00 8.46 21.54
N VAL A 213 -0.02 8.03 20.27
CA VAL A 213 1.22 7.72 19.52
C VAL A 213 1.94 9.03 19.18
N LYS A 214 3.21 9.14 19.58
CA LYS A 214 4.06 10.30 19.26
C LYS A 214 4.73 10.07 17.91
N ILE A 215 4.70 11.07 17.02
CA ILE A 215 5.42 11.03 15.74
C ILE A 215 6.41 12.18 15.69
N LYS A 216 7.70 11.87 15.55
CA LYS A 216 8.81 12.83 15.43
C LYS A 216 9.30 12.84 13.98
N THR A 217 8.96 13.88 13.24
CA THR A 217 9.37 14.09 11.85
C THR A 217 10.72 14.78 11.75
N GLY A 218 11.39 14.68 10.59
CA GLY A 218 12.73 15.26 10.36
C GLY A 218 13.85 14.52 11.10
N VAL A 219 13.60 13.29 11.55
CA VAL A 219 14.57 12.49 12.32
C VAL A 219 14.95 11.23 11.52
N GLU A 220 16.09 11.29 10.85
CA GLU A 220 16.65 10.17 10.09
C GLU A 220 17.54 9.31 11.00
N VAL A 221 17.06 8.12 11.35
CA VAL A 221 17.82 7.16 12.17
C VAL A 221 18.97 6.56 11.35
N GLY A 222 20.15 6.58 11.93
CA GLY A 222 21.41 6.26 11.23
C GLY A 222 22.19 7.52 10.83
N LYS A 223 21.57 8.70 10.87
CA LYS A 223 22.21 9.98 10.58
C LYS A 223 22.06 10.97 11.74
N ASN A 224 20.82 11.34 12.11
CA ASN A 224 20.56 12.28 13.22
C ASN A 224 20.62 11.60 14.60
N ILE A 225 20.19 10.34 14.66
CA ILE A 225 20.21 9.51 15.86
C ILE A 225 20.65 8.10 15.49
N LYS A 226 21.49 7.46 16.33
CA LYS A 226 21.95 6.09 16.09
C LYS A 226 20.91 5.07 16.57
N LEU A 227 20.85 3.90 15.93
CA LEU A 227 20.00 2.78 16.36
C LEU A 227 20.35 2.34 17.80
N SER A 228 21.64 2.36 18.19
CA SER A 228 22.09 2.03 19.53
C SER A 228 21.47 2.95 20.60
N GLN A 229 21.37 4.25 20.32
CA GLN A 229 20.74 5.22 21.22
C GLN A 229 19.25 4.96 21.43
N LEU A 230 18.53 4.55 20.35
CA LEU A 230 17.13 4.17 20.47
C LEU A 230 16.96 2.87 21.29
N ARG A 231 17.87 1.92 21.14
CA ARG A 231 17.85 0.67 21.93
C ARG A 231 18.12 0.92 23.42
N GLU A 232 19.01 1.84 23.75
CA GLU A 232 19.36 2.17 25.13
C GLU A 232 18.22 2.94 25.84
N SER A 233 17.43 3.70 25.10
CA SER A 233 16.36 4.56 25.62
C SER A 233 14.95 3.99 25.52
N ASN A 234 14.79 2.79 24.94
CA ASN A 234 13.49 2.13 24.78
C ASN A 234 13.61 0.65 25.12
N ASP A 235 12.50 0.04 25.53
CA ASP A 235 12.41 -1.39 25.85
C ASP A 235 12.41 -2.26 24.60
N ALA A 236 11.96 -1.74 23.45
CA ALA A 236 12.04 -2.39 22.16
C ALA A 236 12.12 -1.36 21.01
N VAL A 237 12.66 -1.81 19.86
CA VAL A 237 12.72 -1.03 18.62
C VAL A 237 12.14 -1.83 17.48
N LEU A 238 11.24 -1.22 16.68
CA LEU A 238 10.72 -1.80 15.44
C LEU A 238 11.18 -0.99 14.23
N ILE A 239 11.86 -1.65 13.29
CA ILE A 239 12.32 -1.04 12.04
C ILE A 239 11.25 -1.27 10.96
N ALA A 240 10.71 -0.17 10.41
CA ALA A 240 9.67 -0.16 9.38
C ALA A 240 9.96 0.89 8.29
N THR A 241 11.24 0.98 7.87
CA THR A 241 11.76 2.03 6.97
C THR A 241 11.35 1.85 5.50
N GLY A 242 10.75 0.73 5.14
CA GLY A 242 10.28 0.48 3.79
C GLY A 242 11.38 0.21 2.75
N SER A 243 11.04 0.41 1.48
CA SER A 243 11.92 0.26 0.31
C SER A 243 12.07 1.62 -0.39
N LYS A 244 13.28 2.17 -0.36
CA LYS A 244 13.58 3.49 -0.94
C LYS A 244 14.77 3.49 -1.90
N ASP A 245 15.66 2.50 -1.80
CA ASP A 245 16.85 2.48 -2.61
C ASP A 245 16.49 2.18 -4.07
N THR A 246 16.96 3.02 -4.96
CA THR A 246 16.79 2.84 -6.40
C THR A 246 17.49 1.56 -6.86
N VAL A 247 16.80 0.74 -7.63
CA VAL A 247 17.42 -0.38 -8.32
C VAL A 247 18.28 0.17 -9.46
N SER A 248 19.58 0.02 -9.35
CA SER A 248 20.51 0.44 -10.41
C SER A 248 20.40 -0.50 -11.60
N VAL A 249 20.32 0.08 -12.79
CA VAL A 249 20.44 -0.62 -14.08
C VAL A 249 21.64 -0.04 -14.82
N ASP A 250 22.47 -0.92 -15.35
CA ASP A 250 23.61 -0.53 -16.19
C ASP A 250 23.15 -0.41 -17.65
N THR A 251 22.58 0.74 -17.98
CA THR A 251 22.12 1.04 -19.34
C THR A 251 22.94 2.21 -19.89
N PRO A 252 23.66 2.06 -21.02
CA PRO A 252 24.43 3.15 -21.61
C PRO A 252 23.61 4.42 -21.79
N GLY A 253 24.13 5.55 -21.31
CA GLY A 253 23.46 6.85 -21.37
C GLY A 253 22.47 7.13 -20.23
N ILE A 254 22.39 6.29 -19.19
CA ILE A 254 21.45 6.47 -18.07
C ILE A 254 21.70 7.75 -17.26
N ASP A 255 22.91 8.28 -17.29
CA ASP A 255 23.29 9.51 -16.55
C ASP A 255 22.90 10.80 -17.28
N LEU A 256 22.28 10.72 -18.47
CA LEU A 256 21.82 11.89 -19.21
C LEU A 256 20.73 12.64 -18.42
N LYS A 257 20.79 13.97 -18.46
CA LYS A 257 19.72 14.81 -17.92
C LYS A 257 18.39 14.47 -18.62
N GLY A 258 17.29 14.52 -17.90
CA GLY A 258 15.97 14.12 -18.38
C GLY A 258 15.64 12.65 -18.12
N ILE A 259 16.58 11.87 -17.57
CA ILE A 259 16.30 10.52 -17.03
C ILE A 259 16.17 10.63 -15.52
N TYR A 260 15.04 10.18 -14.98
CA TYR A 260 14.69 10.35 -13.58
C TYR A 260 14.24 9.02 -12.97
N ASP A 261 14.54 8.81 -11.71
CA ASP A 261 13.90 7.76 -10.91
C ASP A 261 12.41 8.07 -10.72
N GLY A 262 11.53 7.10 -11.02
CA GLY A 262 10.08 7.30 -11.01
C GLY A 262 9.53 7.61 -9.63
N TYR A 263 10.11 7.02 -8.58
CA TYR A 263 9.68 7.32 -7.22
C TYR A 263 10.12 8.71 -6.77
N GLN A 264 11.37 9.08 -7.03
CA GLN A 264 11.86 10.43 -6.72
C GLN A 264 11.05 11.48 -7.49
N PHE A 265 10.59 11.14 -8.71
CA PHE A 265 9.67 11.97 -9.46
C PHE A 265 8.35 12.16 -8.70
N LEU A 266 7.68 11.07 -8.29
CA LEU A 266 6.43 11.15 -7.53
C LEU A 266 6.63 11.84 -6.19
N GLU A 267 7.68 11.48 -5.45
CA GLU A 267 8.03 12.11 -4.17
C GLU A 267 8.14 13.63 -4.32
N ARG A 268 8.89 14.10 -5.31
CA ARG A 268 9.09 15.54 -5.55
C ARG A 268 7.80 16.25 -5.96
N VAL A 269 6.91 15.56 -6.70
CA VAL A 269 5.62 16.12 -7.09
C VAL A 269 4.70 16.27 -5.88
N PHE A 270 4.66 15.29 -4.98
CA PHE A 270 3.66 15.22 -3.92
C PHE A 270 4.16 15.59 -2.52
N VAL A 271 5.46 15.72 -2.28
CA VAL A 271 6.05 15.99 -0.95
C VAL A 271 5.53 17.28 -0.33
N SER A 272 5.40 18.35 -1.11
CA SER A 272 4.89 19.64 -0.67
C SER A 272 3.43 19.89 -1.02
N GLY A 273 2.76 18.90 -1.58
CA GLY A 273 1.43 19.02 -2.18
C GLY A 273 1.48 19.49 -3.64
N ILE A 274 0.56 19.01 -4.45
CA ILE A 274 0.54 19.22 -5.90
C ILE A 274 0.46 20.70 -6.29
N ASP A 275 -0.34 21.51 -5.58
CA ASP A 275 -0.48 22.94 -5.88
C ASP A 275 0.83 23.70 -5.67
N ASN A 276 1.56 23.37 -4.60
CA ASN A 276 2.88 23.92 -4.33
C ASN A 276 3.89 23.49 -5.39
N TYR A 277 3.85 22.23 -5.83
CA TYR A 277 4.72 21.76 -6.92
C TYR A 277 4.43 22.50 -8.22
N ILE A 278 3.15 22.65 -8.61
CA ILE A 278 2.75 23.36 -9.84
C ILE A 278 3.19 24.84 -9.81
N SER A 279 3.20 25.48 -8.65
CA SER A 279 3.61 26.87 -8.46
C SER A 279 5.15 27.03 -8.33
N SER A 280 5.89 25.94 -8.09
CA SER A 280 7.34 25.96 -7.83
C SER A 280 8.14 26.26 -9.10
N SER A 281 9.29 26.94 -8.92
CA SER A 281 10.34 27.04 -9.96
C SER A 281 11.18 25.75 -10.09
N ASN A 282 11.08 24.81 -9.14
CA ASN A 282 11.87 23.59 -9.08
C ASN A 282 11.13 22.38 -9.66
N LYS A 283 10.39 22.55 -10.76
CA LYS A 283 9.69 21.47 -11.46
C LYS A 283 10.64 20.66 -12.34
N TYR A 284 10.27 19.40 -12.58
CA TYR A 284 10.88 18.64 -13.67
C TYR A 284 10.48 19.21 -15.01
N ASP A 285 11.46 19.44 -15.88
CA ASP A 285 11.19 19.69 -17.30
C ASP A 285 11.06 18.34 -18.01
N LEU A 286 9.84 17.89 -18.16
CA LEU A 286 9.56 16.61 -18.81
C LEU A 286 9.52 16.71 -20.33
N GLY A 287 9.39 17.93 -20.89
CA GLY A 287 9.20 18.14 -22.31
C GLY A 287 7.92 17.48 -22.84
N LYS A 288 7.87 17.18 -24.16
CA LYS A 288 6.65 16.73 -24.85
C LYS A 288 6.52 15.22 -25.09
N LYS A 289 7.60 14.47 -24.92
CA LYS A 289 7.61 13.02 -25.18
C LYS A 289 8.21 12.31 -23.98
N VAL A 290 7.35 11.78 -23.10
CA VAL A 290 7.76 11.09 -21.86
C VAL A 290 7.69 9.60 -22.10
N ILE A 291 8.77 8.89 -21.78
CA ILE A 291 8.82 7.42 -21.70
C ILE A 291 8.84 7.01 -20.23
N VAL A 292 7.99 6.08 -19.85
CA VAL A 292 8.00 5.46 -18.51
C VAL A 292 8.40 3.99 -18.66
N ILE A 293 9.49 3.59 -18.01
CA ILE A 293 9.99 2.21 -18.05
C ILE A 293 9.47 1.46 -16.84
N GLY A 294 8.62 0.47 -17.07
CA GLY A 294 8.05 -0.36 -15.99
C GLY A 294 6.66 -0.87 -16.33
N GLY A 295 6.07 -1.68 -15.44
CA GLY A 295 4.76 -2.28 -15.67
C GLY A 295 3.97 -2.56 -14.39
N GLY A 296 4.38 -2.01 -13.24
CA GLY A 296 3.65 -2.04 -11.98
C GLY A 296 2.84 -0.75 -11.73
N ASP A 297 2.15 -0.69 -10.59
CA ASP A 297 1.34 0.47 -10.19
C ASP A 297 2.14 1.77 -10.18
N SER A 298 3.39 1.73 -9.71
CA SER A 298 4.28 2.91 -9.75
C SER A 298 4.54 3.44 -11.17
N ALA A 299 4.57 2.56 -12.19
CA ALA A 299 4.73 2.99 -13.59
C ALA A 299 3.45 3.67 -14.10
N LEU A 300 2.28 3.14 -13.72
CA LEU A 300 0.99 3.77 -14.03
C LEU A 300 0.87 5.14 -13.33
N ASP A 301 1.24 5.23 -12.07
CA ASP A 301 1.22 6.49 -11.31
C ASP A 301 2.19 7.52 -11.89
N CYS A 302 3.40 7.13 -12.28
CA CYS A 302 4.35 8.00 -12.97
C CYS A 302 3.78 8.51 -14.32
N ALA A 303 3.20 7.60 -15.12
CA ALA A 303 2.68 7.95 -16.42
C ALA A 303 1.45 8.86 -16.34
N ARG A 304 0.49 8.55 -15.48
CA ARG A 304 -0.72 9.35 -15.27
C ARG A 304 -0.39 10.73 -14.67
N THR A 305 0.59 10.79 -13.75
CA THR A 305 1.09 12.06 -13.21
C THR A 305 1.79 12.88 -14.26
N ALA A 306 2.70 12.28 -15.06
CA ALA A 306 3.38 12.96 -16.15
C ALA A 306 2.39 13.49 -17.20
N LEU A 307 1.35 12.70 -17.54
CA LEU A 307 0.30 13.12 -18.46
C LEU A 307 -0.45 14.36 -17.96
N ARG A 308 -0.79 14.41 -16.66
CA ARG A 308 -1.44 15.58 -16.04
C ARG A 308 -0.56 16.82 -16.03
N LEU A 309 0.74 16.65 -15.86
CA LEU A 309 1.69 17.77 -15.82
C LEU A 309 2.04 18.31 -17.21
N THR A 310 2.13 17.45 -18.23
CA THR A 310 2.59 17.82 -19.57
C THR A 310 1.45 18.04 -20.55
N GLN A 311 0.32 17.35 -20.37
CA GLN A 311 -0.80 17.27 -21.33
C GLN A 311 -0.37 16.78 -22.71
N ASP A 312 0.72 15.98 -22.77
CA ASP A 312 1.41 15.60 -24.01
C ASP A 312 1.57 14.06 -24.11
N ASN A 313 2.45 13.59 -24.99
CA ASN A 313 2.61 12.17 -25.25
C ASN A 313 3.38 11.45 -24.13
N VAL A 314 2.70 10.60 -23.39
CA VAL A 314 3.31 9.69 -22.40
C VAL A 314 3.13 8.25 -22.85
N THR A 315 4.24 7.48 -22.87
CA THR A 315 4.25 6.09 -23.29
C THR A 315 4.89 5.21 -22.21
N ILE A 316 4.16 4.23 -21.72
CA ILE A 316 4.71 3.16 -20.88
C ILE A 316 5.38 2.13 -21.78
N VAL A 317 6.64 1.81 -21.48
CA VAL A 317 7.41 0.76 -22.13
C VAL A 317 7.57 -0.40 -21.17
N TYR A 318 7.09 -1.58 -21.56
CA TYR A 318 7.13 -2.76 -20.72
C TYR A 318 7.69 -3.98 -21.47
N ARG A 319 8.61 -4.67 -20.81
CA ARG A 319 9.37 -5.79 -21.42
C ARG A 319 8.57 -7.09 -21.62
N ARG A 320 7.34 -7.16 -21.11
CA ARG A 320 6.40 -8.29 -21.30
C ARG A 320 5.13 -7.80 -21.99
N THR A 321 4.10 -8.63 -22.04
CA THR A 321 2.77 -8.22 -22.54
C THR A 321 1.91 -7.67 -21.41
N GLU A 322 0.74 -7.18 -21.76
CA GLU A 322 -0.25 -6.70 -20.80
C GLU A 322 -0.66 -7.78 -19.79
N ASN A 323 -0.77 -9.03 -20.24
CA ASN A 323 -1.17 -10.16 -19.38
C ASN A 323 -0.16 -10.44 -18.24
N GLU A 324 1.10 -10.09 -18.42
CA GLU A 324 2.14 -10.25 -17.41
C GLU A 324 2.38 -8.96 -16.60
N MET A 325 1.59 -7.90 -16.83
CA MET A 325 1.71 -6.70 -15.98
C MET A 325 1.27 -7.01 -14.55
N PRO A 326 2.10 -6.68 -13.54
CA PRO A 326 1.70 -6.82 -12.14
C PRO A 326 0.81 -5.68 -11.65
N ALA A 327 0.54 -4.68 -12.49
CA ALA A 327 -0.27 -3.52 -12.14
C ALA A 327 -1.73 -3.87 -11.91
N ASP A 328 -2.42 -3.08 -11.09
CA ASP A 328 -3.86 -3.19 -10.87
C ASP A 328 -4.62 -3.00 -12.20
N PRO A 329 -5.49 -3.96 -12.59
CA PRO A 329 -6.25 -3.87 -13.84
C PRO A 329 -7.13 -2.62 -13.94
N VAL A 330 -7.67 -2.14 -12.83
CA VAL A 330 -8.50 -0.92 -12.78
C VAL A 330 -7.64 0.30 -13.10
N MET A 331 -6.46 0.41 -12.48
CA MET A 331 -5.52 1.49 -12.75
C MET A 331 -5.00 1.46 -14.18
N LEU A 332 -4.77 0.26 -14.73
CA LEU A 332 -4.36 0.08 -16.13
C LEU A 332 -5.42 0.58 -17.11
N GLU A 333 -6.68 0.23 -16.87
CA GLU A 333 -7.80 0.73 -17.67
C GLU A 333 -7.93 2.24 -17.56
N GLU A 334 -7.84 2.81 -16.37
CA GLU A 334 -7.87 4.25 -16.15
C GLU A 334 -6.77 4.99 -16.89
N ALA A 335 -5.54 4.45 -16.92
CA ALA A 335 -4.44 5.01 -17.66
C ALA A 335 -4.69 5.03 -19.19
N LYS A 336 -5.28 3.95 -19.73
CA LYS A 336 -5.68 3.86 -21.13
C LYS A 336 -6.77 4.87 -21.49
N GLU A 337 -7.79 4.97 -20.66
CA GLU A 337 -8.91 5.92 -20.81
C GLU A 337 -8.40 7.39 -20.80
N GLU A 338 -7.41 7.70 -19.99
CA GLU A 338 -6.77 9.02 -19.90
C GLU A 338 -5.88 9.35 -21.10
N GLY A 339 -5.49 8.33 -21.89
CA GLY A 339 -4.70 8.49 -23.10
C GLY A 339 -3.22 8.15 -22.96
N VAL A 340 -2.80 7.49 -21.89
CA VAL A 340 -1.45 6.89 -21.77
C VAL A 340 -1.28 5.83 -22.86
N LYS A 341 -0.16 5.90 -23.59
CA LYS A 341 0.19 4.93 -24.62
C LYS A 341 1.01 3.78 -24.03
N PHE A 342 0.93 2.61 -24.66
CA PHE A 342 1.66 1.42 -24.21
C PHE A 342 2.50 0.83 -25.34
N ARG A 343 3.76 0.53 -25.05
CA ARG A 343 4.66 -0.23 -25.91
C ARG A 343 5.09 -1.49 -25.15
N PHE A 344 4.42 -2.58 -25.43
CA PHE A 344 4.75 -3.90 -24.88
C PHE A 344 5.90 -4.56 -25.63
N LEU A 345 6.51 -5.57 -25.01
CA LEU A 345 7.61 -6.36 -25.56
C LEU A 345 8.78 -5.47 -26.00
N ALA A 346 9.15 -4.51 -25.14
CA ALA A 346 10.26 -3.62 -25.36
C ALA A 346 10.99 -3.30 -24.06
N GLU A 347 12.33 -3.19 -24.13
CA GLU A 347 13.13 -2.69 -23.02
C GLU A 347 14.28 -1.80 -23.54
N PRO A 348 14.74 -0.82 -22.75
CA PRO A 348 15.85 0.05 -23.16
C PRO A 348 17.15 -0.75 -23.30
N LYS A 349 17.84 -0.53 -24.42
CA LYS A 349 19.21 -0.97 -24.68
C LYS A 349 20.23 0.13 -24.38
N SER A 350 19.90 1.37 -24.78
CA SER A 350 20.72 2.56 -24.55
C SER A 350 19.91 3.83 -24.69
N TYR A 351 20.42 4.92 -24.12
CA TYR A 351 19.87 6.26 -24.26
C TYR A 351 20.82 7.14 -25.06
N GLU A 352 20.28 7.96 -25.96
CA GLU A 352 21.03 8.89 -26.78
C GLU A 352 20.83 10.32 -26.29
N GLY A 353 21.91 11.08 -26.23
CA GLY A 353 21.91 12.44 -25.74
C GLY A 353 22.30 13.47 -26.77
N SER A 354 21.76 14.70 -26.61
CA SER A 354 22.24 15.91 -27.26
C SER A 354 22.39 17.01 -26.23
N ASN A 355 23.54 17.68 -26.21
CA ASN A 355 23.87 18.72 -25.22
C ASN A 355 23.70 18.24 -23.74
N GLY A 356 23.95 16.96 -23.49
CA GLY A 356 23.83 16.36 -22.15
C GLY A 356 22.40 16.00 -21.72
N TYR A 357 21.40 16.17 -22.59
CA TYR A 357 20.01 15.79 -22.34
C TYR A 357 19.60 14.58 -23.19
N VAL A 358 18.76 13.70 -22.66
CA VAL A 358 18.19 12.58 -23.41
C VAL A 358 17.31 13.11 -24.55
N VAL A 359 17.46 12.54 -25.74
CA VAL A 359 16.66 12.88 -26.92
C VAL A 359 16.01 11.67 -27.57
N ALA A 360 16.53 10.47 -27.28
CA ALA A 360 15.95 9.21 -27.74
C ALA A 360 16.44 8.03 -26.92
N ALA A 361 15.72 6.93 -27.02
CA ALA A 361 16.11 5.62 -26.48
C ALA A 361 16.11 4.58 -27.60
N THR A 362 17.18 3.79 -27.68
CA THR A 362 17.23 2.57 -28.48
C THR A 362 16.66 1.43 -27.67
N MET A 363 15.65 0.76 -28.21
CA MET A 363 14.92 -0.32 -27.54
C MET A 363 15.24 -1.67 -28.18
N ASN A 364 15.40 -2.72 -27.36
CA ASN A 364 15.33 -4.09 -27.83
C ASN A 364 13.86 -4.49 -27.97
N SER A 365 13.49 -5.12 -29.10
CA SER A 365 12.25 -5.89 -29.18
C SER A 365 12.39 -7.17 -28.38
N MET A 366 11.35 -7.52 -27.61
CA MET A 366 11.36 -8.66 -26.70
C MET A 366 10.42 -9.76 -27.20
N GLN A 367 10.67 -10.98 -26.76
CA GLN A 367 9.75 -12.11 -26.85
C GLN A 367 9.59 -12.75 -25.46
N LEU A 368 8.52 -13.55 -25.29
CA LEU A 368 8.28 -14.24 -24.04
C LEU A 368 8.81 -15.68 -24.11
N GLY A 369 9.75 -15.99 -23.24
CA GLY A 369 10.30 -17.31 -23.02
C GLY A 369 9.49 -18.16 -22.03
N LYS A 370 10.15 -19.07 -21.32
CA LYS A 370 9.55 -19.91 -20.26
C LYS A 370 9.18 -19.05 -19.02
N PRO A 371 8.25 -19.52 -18.16
CA PRO A 371 7.98 -18.86 -16.88
C PRO A 371 9.23 -18.76 -16.00
N ASP A 372 9.38 -17.62 -15.31
CA ASP A 372 10.39 -17.39 -14.27
C ASP A 372 9.89 -17.90 -12.89
N GLU A 373 10.67 -17.68 -11.83
CA GLU A 373 10.34 -18.08 -10.45
C GLU A 373 9.03 -17.45 -9.93
N SER A 374 8.60 -16.34 -10.53
CA SER A 374 7.33 -15.66 -10.20
C SER A 374 6.13 -16.25 -10.97
N GLY A 375 6.34 -17.24 -11.82
CA GLY A 375 5.33 -17.84 -12.71
C GLY A 375 5.04 -17.01 -13.96
N ARG A 376 5.63 -15.81 -14.12
CA ARG A 376 5.46 -14.96 -15.31
C ARG A 376 6.47 -15.34 -16.39
N ARG A 377 6.08 -15.28 -17.65
CA ARG A 377 6.96 -15.59 -18.77
C ARG A 377 8.16 -14.64 -18.81
N LYS A 378 9.38 -15.22 -18.90
CA LYS A 378 10.63 -14.47 -18.90
C LYS A 378 10.74 -13.64 -20.19
N PRO A 379 11.04 -12.32 -20.12
CA PRO A 379 11.33 -11.55 -21.32
C PRO A 379 12.72 -11.85 -21.85
N GLU A 380 12.85 -12.08 -23.15
CA GLU A 380 14.09 -12.36 -23.84
C GLU A 380 14.24 -11.42 -25.03
N PRO A 381 15.41 -10.76 -25.22
CA PRO A 381 15.60 -9.87 -26.37
C PRO A 381 15.64 -10.68 -27.67
N ILE A 382 15.01 -10.16 -28.72
CA ILE A 382 15.12 -10.72 -30.07
C ILE A 382 16.42 -10.19 -30.70
N PRO A 383 17.37 -11.05 -31.08
CA PRO A 383 18.64 -10.60 -31.65
C PRO A 383 18.45 -9.74 -32.91
N ASN A 384 19.21 -8.65 -33.01
CA ASN A 384 19.19 -7.72 -34.14
C ASN A 384 17.81 -7.11 -34.46
N ASN A 385 16.91 -7.05 -33.48
CA ASN A 385 15.59 -6.42 -33.65
C ASN A 385 15.45 -5.23 -32.68
N GLU A 386 16.14 -4.16 -33.03
CA GLU A 386 16.17 -2.92 -32.27
C GLU A 386 15.36 -1.84 -32.98
N PHE A 387 14.82 -0.90 -32.22
CA PHE A 387 14.13 0.27 -32.79
C PHE A 387 14.38 1.48 -31.89
N LYS A 388 14.19 2.66 -32.47
CA LYS A 388 14.40 3.93 -31.80
C LYS A 388 13.07 4.57 -31.37
N MET A 389 13.04 5.15 -30.20
CA MET A 389 11.95 5.98 -29.69
C MET A 389 12.50 7.35 -29.30
N ASP A 390 12.00 8.42 -29.91
CA ASP A 390 12.32 9.77 -29.47
C ASP A 390 11.70 10.04 -28.12
N CYS A 391 12.42 10.71 -27.22
CA CYS A 391 11.92 11.15 -25.92
C CYS A 391 12.57 12.48 -25.52
N SER A 392 11.88 13.23 -24.69
CA SER A 392 12.42 14.40 -23.98
C SER A 392 12.72 14.09 -22.52
N SER A 393 12.10 13.04 -21.98
CA SER A 393 12.41 12.52 -20.65
C SER A 393 12.07 11.04 -20.50
N VAL A 394 12.70 10.40 -19.53
CA VAL A 394 12.48 9.00 -19.15
C VAL A 394 12.26 8.91 -17.65
N LEU A 395 11.20 8.21 -17.22
CA LEU A 395 10.91 7.89 -15.83
C LEU A 395 11.14 6.39 -15.62
N LEU A 396 12.06 6.04 -14.73
CA LEU A 396 12.42 4.66 -14.41
C LEU A 396 11.57 4.14 -13.26
N ALA A 397 10.56 3.34 -13.53
CA ALA A 397 9.65 2.74 -12.55
C ALA A 397 9.84 1.20 -12.49
N ILE A 398 11.07 0.77 -12.22
CA ILE A 398 11.52 -0.63 -12.31
C ILE A 398 11.61 -1.34 -10.96
N GLY A 399 11.02 -0.77 -9.92
CA GLY A 399 11.02 -1.28 -8.55
C GLY A 399 12.11 -0.67 -7.69
N ARG A 400 12.08 -0.98 -6.39
CA ARG A 400 12.99 -0.44 -5.38
C ARG A 400 13.48 -1.52 -4.42
N GLY A 401 14.66 -1.30 -3.88
CA GLY A 401 15.25 -2.12 -2.84
C GLY A 401 14.96 -1.59 -1.42
N PRO A 402 15.14 -2.43 -0.41
CA PRO A 402 15.06 -2.04 0.98
C PRO A 402 16.03 -0.89 1.31
N TYR A 403 15.62 0.01 2.21
CA TYR A 403 16.41 1.18 2.58
C TYR A 403 17.70 0.81 3.32
N SER A 404 18.85 1.12 2.72
CA SER A 404 20.16 0.58 3.13
C SER A 404 20.91 1.40 4.20
N LEU A 405 20.45 2.59 4.57
CA LEU A 405 21.19 3.45 5.51
C LEU A 405 21.39 2.79 6.88
N LEU A 406 20.34 2.23 7.46
CA LEU A 406 20.42 1.51 8.74
C LEU A 406 21.30 0.28 8.66
N GLN A 407 21.28 -0.41 7.52
CA GLN A 407 22.05 -1.60 7.27
C GLN A 407 23.55 -1.31 7.26
N LYS A 408 23.95 -0.17 6.72
CA LYS A 408 25.37 0.26 6.68
C LYS A 408 25.90 0.72 8.03
N ASN A 409 25.01 1.13 8.95
CA ASN A 409 25.35 1.76 10.20
C ASN A 409 24.99 0.93 11.46
N ALA A 410 24.54 -0.32 11.29
CA ALA A 410 24.19 -1.22 12.38
C ALA A 410 24.61 -2.67 12.04
N ASP A 411 24.98 -3.44 13.07
CA ASP A 411 25.34 -4.87 12.93
C ASP A 411 24.10 -5.76 12.74
N LEU A 412 23.26 -5.41 11.74
CA LEU A 412 22.07 -6.16 11.36
C LEU A 412 22.44 -7.24 10.33
N LYS A 413 22.02 -8.47 10.59
CA LYS A 413 22.17 -9.55 9.59
C LYS A 413 21.26 -9.25 8.41
N MET A 414 21.83 -9.35 7.21
CA MET A 414 21.13 -9.10 5.96
C MET A 414 20.55 -10.38 5.36
N GLY A 415 19.37 -10.24 4.76
CA GLY A 415 18.72 -11.25 3.95
C GLY A 415 19.00 -11.09 2.45
N LYS A 416 18.17 -11.71 1.62
CA LYS A 416 18.23 -11.54 0.16
C LYS A 416 17.92 -10.08 -0.22
N TYR A 417 18.51 -9.62 -1.31
CA TYR A 417 18.27 -8.29 -1.90
C TYR A 417 18.47 -7.12 -0.90
N ASN A 418 19.45 -7.23 0.00
CA ASN A 418 19.71 -6.24 1.04
C ASN A 418 18.52 -5.98 2.00
N SER A 419 17.60 -6.92 2.16
CA SER A 419 16.58 -6.83 3.19
C SER A 419 17.15 -7.10 4.59
N ILE A 420 16.49 -6.63 5.64
CA ILE A 420 16.83 -7.02 7.01
C ILE A 420 16.37 -8.46 7.23
N ALA A 421 17.29 -9.35 7.62
CA ALA A 421 16.95 -10.73 7.96
C ALA A 421 16.17 -10.77 9.28
N ILE A 422 15.03 -11.42 9.25
CA ILE A 422 14.18 -11.65 10.43
C ILE A 422 13.88 -13.13 10.62
N THR A 423 13.53 -13.50 11.85
CA THR A 423 12.90 -14.79 12.15
C THR A 423 11.41 -14.73 11.78
N ASP A 424 10.71 -15.87 11.88
CA ASP A 424 9.24 -15.96 11.80
C ASP A 424 8.52 -15.12 12.87
N GLN A 425 9.24 -14.76 13.96
CA GLN A 425 8.77 -13.86 15.01
C GLN A 425 9.18 -12.38 14.79
N TYR A 426 9.52 -11.99 13.58
CA TYR A 426 9.94 -10.63 13.23
C TYR A 426 11.18 -10.11 14.00
N LYS A 427 11.91 -10.97 14.75
CA LYS A 427 13.14 -10.61 15.45
C LYS A 427 14.30 -10.49 14.46
N THR A 428 15.10 -9.44 14.62
CA THR A 428 16.37 -9.27 13.89
C THR A 428 17.52 -10.01 14.60
N SER A 429 18.75 -9.89 14.12
CA SER A 429 19.95 -10.40 14.80
C SER A 429 20.29 -9.64 16.09
N MET A 430 19.65 -8.51 16.37
CA MET A 430 19.88 -7.69 17.56
C MET A 430 18.74 -7.88 18.57
N THR A 431 19.07 -8.26 19.81
CA THR A 431 18.08 -8.44 20.89
C THR A 431 17.28 -7.17 21.13
N GLY A 432 15.95 -7.29 21.22
CA GLY A 432 15.01 -6.18 21.41
C GLY A 432 14.77 -5.35 20.16
N VAL A 433 15.31 -5.77 18.99
CA VAL A 433 15.10 -5.11 17.71
C VAL A 433 14.34 -6.01 16.76
N PHE A 434 13.25 -5.50 16.24
CA PHE A 434 12.33 -6.15 15.30
C PHE A 434 12.32 -5.40 13.97
N ALA A 435 11.85 -6.05 12.90
CA ALA A 435 11.65 -5.37 11.61
C ALA A 435 10.41 -5.90 10.90
N ALA A 436 9.71 -5.00 10.17
CA ALA A 436 8.49 -5.31 9.44
C ALA A 436 8.31 -4.48 8.17
N GLY A 437 7.40 -4.91 7.31
CA GLY A 437 7.12 -4.24 6.03
C GLY A 437 8.20 -4.48 4.99
N ASP A 438 8.27 -3.59 4.00
CA ASP A 438 9.08 -3.74 2.81
C ASP A 438 10.59 -3.86 3.09
N VAL A 439 11.07 -3.33 4.20
CA VAL A 439 12.48 -3.46 4.60
C VAL A 439 12.92 -4.92 4.83
N THR A 440 11.97 -5.84 5.04
CA THR A 440 12.24 -7.27 5.30
C THR A 440 12.08 -8.17 4.07
N LYS A 441 11.21 -7.80 3.14
CA LYS A 441 10.83 -8.65 1.99
C LYS A 441 10.89 -7.95 0.63
N GLY A 442 11.21 -6.66 0.60
CA GLY A 442 11.09 -5.82 -0.58
C GLY A 442 9.70 -5.19 -0.72
N GLU A 443 9.49 -4.48 -1.82
CA GLU A 443 8.26 -3.72 -2.09
C GLU A 443 7.01 -4.62 -2.07
N THR A 444 5.99 -4.21 -1.31
CA THR A 444 4.73 -4.93 -1.15
C THR A 444 3.53 -3.98 -1.23
N LEU A 445 2.32 -4.53 -1.12
CA LEU A 445 1.08 -3.75 -1.05
C LEU A 445 0.94 -3.05 0.31
N VAL A 446 0.31 -1.88 0.33
CA VAL A 446 0.01 -1.12 1.56
C VAL A 446 -0.59 -2.01 2.65
N VAL A 447 -1.61 -2.79 2.33
CA VAL A 447 -2.29 -3.68 3.29
C VAL A 447 -1.39 -4.83 3.78
N LYS A 448 -0.48 -5.33 2.94
CA LYS A 448 0.51 -6.36 3.36
C LYS A 448 1.56 -5.78 4.29
N ALA A 449 2.02 -4.56 4.02
CA ALA A 449 2.91 -3.84 4.92
C ALA A 449 2.24 -3.58 6.29
N MET A 450 0.95 -3.18 6.29
CA MET A 450 0.16 -3.02 7.51
C MET A 450 0.02 -4.32 8.29
N GLY A 451 -0.33 -5.43 7.62
CA GLY A 451 -0.44 -6.76 8.24
C GLY A 451 0.88 -7.17 8.89
N SER A 452 1.99 -7.04 8.15
CA SER A 452 3.34 -7.31 8.68
C SER A 452 3.68 -6.43 9.89
N GLY A 453 3.32 -5.14 9.88
CA GLY A 453 3.51 -4.23 11.00
C GLY A 453 2.72 -4.64 12.25
N ARG A 454 1.47 -5.07 12.06
CA ARG A 454 0.61 -5.55 13.15
C ARG A 454 1.12 -6.85 13.77
N GLU A 455 1.53 -7.82 12.94
CA GLU A 455 2.16 -9.06 13.43
C GLU A 455 3.43 -8.77 14.21
N ALA A 456 4.31 -7.92 13.69
CA ALA A 456 5.51 -7.51 14.41
C ALA A 456 5.18 -6.80 15.74
N ALA A 457 4.17 -5.94 15.77
CA ALA A 457 3.69 -5.28 16.99
C ALA A 457 3.22 -6.29 18.04
N GLN A 458 2.52 -7.34 17.60
CA GLN A 458 2.13 -8.45 18.49
C GLN A 458 3.37 -9.13 19.11
N ARG A 459 4.41 -9.42 18.30
CA ARG A 459 5.65 -10.05 18.78
C ARG A 459 6.45 -9.11 19.71
N VAL A 460 6.44 -7.81 19.44
CA VAL A 460 7.02 -6.80 20.34
C VAL A 460 6.29 -6.80 21.68
N HIS A 461 4.94 -6.84 21.67
CA HIS A 461 4.15 -6.91 22.90
C HIS A 461 4.46 -8.19 23.71
N GLU A 462 4.48 -9.35 23.08
CA GLU A 462 4.80 -10.64 23.71
C GLU A 462 6.21 -10.61 24.33
N TYR A 463 7.19 -10.09 23.62
CA TYR A 463 8.55 -9.89 24.14
C TYR A 463 8.58 -8.99 25.37
N LEU A 464 7.91 -7.84 25.34
CA LEU A 464 7.90 -6.87 26.43
C LEU A 464 7.20 -7.37 27.69
N MET A 465 6.21 -8.23 27.51
CA MET A 465 5.38 -8.77 28.59
C MET A 465 5.83 -10.18 29.05
N ASN A 466 6.92 -10.71 28.48
CA ASN A 466 7.41 -12.08 28.72
C ASN A 466 6.36 -13.18 28.42
N LEU A 467 5.61 -13.01 27.32
CA LEU A 467 4.56 -13.94 26.86
C LEU A 467 5.03 -14.76 25.64
N GLU A 468 6.33 -14.87 25.40
CA GLU A 468 6.88 -15.49 24.18
C GLU A 468 6.56 -16.98 24.06
N ASP A 469 6.29 -17.67 25.17
CA ASP A 469 5.90 -19.09 25.17
C ASP A 469 4.40 -19.31 24.86
N GLU A 470 3.60 -18.24 24.83
CA GLU A 470 2.17 -18.29 24.50
C GLU A 470 1.90 -17.93 23.03
N HIS A 471 2.74 -18.39 22.12
CA HIS A 471 2.70 -18.00 20.71
C HIS A 471 1.34 -18.24 20.06
N MET A 472 0.63 -17.15 19.81
CA MET A 472 -0.59 -17.15 19.02
C MET A 472 -0.50 -16.03 17.98
N SER A 473 -0.60 -16.37 16.69
CA SER A 473 -0.65 -15.38 15.61
C SER A 473 -1.89 -14.48 15.75
N LEU A 474 -1.89 -13.31 15.11
CA LEU A 474 -3.09 -12.48 15.03
C LEU A 474 -4.26 -13.23 14.39
N TYR A 475 -3.97 -14.12 13.45
CA TYR A 475 -4.94 -15.00 12.82
C TYR A 475 -5.59 -15.97 13.83
N GLU A 476 -4.80 -16.72 14.59
CA GLU A 476 -5.29 -17.64 15.61
C GLU A 476 -6.05 -16.90 16.71
N ARG A 477 -5.55 -15.72 17.14
CA ARG A 477 -6.19 -14.87 18.14
C ARG A 477 -7.52 -14.33 17.61
N TYR A 478 -7.57 -13.85 16.34
CA TYR A 478 -8.81 -13.40 15.71
C TYR A 478 -9.87 -14.50 15.70
N TYR A 479 -9.49 -15.74 15.31
CA TYR A 479 -10.41 -16.88 15.29
C TYR A 479 -10.85 -17.29 16.70
N ARG A 480 -9.92 -17.35 17.66
CA ARG A 480 -10.25 -17.62 19.06
C ARG A 480 -11.27 -16.59 19.60
N ASP A 481 -10.97 -15.31 19.48
CA ASP A 481 -11.77 -14.26 20.11
C ASP A 481 -13.10 -14.02 19.38
N ASN A 482 -13.16 -14.19 18.07
CA ASN A 482 -14.37 -13.95 17.29
C ASN A 482 -15.19 -15.20 16.97
N PHE A 483 -14.62 -16.38 16.93
CA PHE A 483 -15.34 -17.63 16.69
C PHE A 483 -15.62 -18.39 17.98
N TYR A 484 -14.63 -18.66 18.81
CA TYR A 484 -14.79 -19.44 20.03
C TYR A 484 -15.68 -18.74 21.04
N ASN A 485 -15.47 -17.45 21.27
CA ASN A 485 -16.27 -16.69 22.24
C ASN A 485 -17.72 -16.50 21.77
N ARG A 486 -17.94 -16.36 20.46
CA ARG A 486 -19.31 -16.31 19.89
C ARG A 486 -20.02 -17.68 19.88
N MET A 487 -19.28 -18.80 19.86
CA MET A 487 -19.85 -20.14 20.06
C MET A 487 -20.36 -20.32 21.50
N LEU A 488 -19.63 -19.76 22.47
CA LEU A 488 -20.01 -19.81 23.89
C LEU A 488 -21.24 -18.92 24.21
N GLU A 489 -21.46 -17.85 23.41
CA GLU A 489 -22.60 -16.93 23.54
C GLU A 489 -23.90 -17.38 22.86
N GLY A 490 -23.98 -18.57 22.30
CA GLY A 490 -25.26 -19.18 21.88
C GLY A 490 -25.48 -19.43 20.40
N GLY A 491 -24.47 -19.80 19.63
CA GLY A 491 -24.64 -20.17 18.22
C GLY A 491 -24.08 -21.56 17.88
N LYS A 492 -24.92 -22.45 17.38
CA LYS A 492 -24.51 -23.73 16.79
C LYS A 492 -23.61 -23.51 15.57
N THR A 493 -22.30 -23.65 15.73
CA THR A 493 -21.35 -23.71 14.60
C THR A 493 -20.35 -24.84 14.86
N GLY A 494 -19.99 -25.60 13.83
CA GLY A 494 -19.05 -26.71 13.92
C GLY A 494 -17.61 -26.28 14.19
N PRO A 495 -16.70 -27.22 14.52
CA PRO A 495 -15.30 -26.92 14.83
C PRO A 495 -14.58 -26.37 13.60
N PRO A 496 -13.46 -25.61 13.80
CA PRO A 496 -12.60 -25.17 12.69
C PRO A 496 -12.01 -26.40 11.97
N PRO A 497 -11.74 -26.32 10.68
CA PRO A 497 -11.00 -27.36 9.99
C PRO A 497 -9.57 -27.45 10.54
N ASP A 498 -9.05 -28.68 10.69
CA ASP A 498 -7.69 -29.00 11.06
C ASP A 498 -6.65 -28.49 10.02
#